data_a85c82efd1e57e8da4ff67c186971a21
#
_entry.id   a85c82efd1e57e8da4ff67c186971a21
#
_cell.length_a   1.000
_cell.length_b   1.000
_cell.length_c   1.000
_cell.angle_alpha   90.00
_cell.angle_beta   90.00
_cell.angle_gamma   90.00
#
_symmetry.space_group_name_H-M   'P 1'
#
loop_
_entity.id
_entity.type
_entity.pdbx_description
1 polymer ?
#
loop_
_entity_poly.entity_id
_entity_poly.type
_entity_poly.pdbx_seq_one_letter_code
_entity_poly.pdbx_strand_id
1 'polypeptide(L)'
;MKYLVDSNIIIYHLNGEKIATNFLKNNKNEIAISQITYVEVLSFNFTKEQENIVKELLEQFIILDIDIKISKTAVEIRKLKKIKLPDNLIASTAKVYNLTLVTRNTKDFKALNIEFINPFM
;
A
#
# COMPACT_ATOMS: atom_id res chain seq x y z
N MET A 1 3.96 -4.03 -13.26
CA MET A 1 3.34 -3.37 -12.07
C MET A 1 2.42 -2.25 -12.54
N LYS A 2 1.24 -2.20 -11.98
CA LYS A 2 0.28 -1.12 -12.27
C LYS A 2 -0.24 -0.48 -10.98
N TYR A 3 -0.42 -1.28 -9.94
CA TYR A 3 -1.04 -0.85 -8.69
C TYR A 3 -0.09 -0.97 -7.52
N LEU A 4 -0.10 0.04 -6.65
CA LEU A 4 0.49 -0.03 -5.33
C LEU A 4 -0.66 -0.12 -4.33
N VAL A 5 -0.76 -1.24 -3.63
CA VAL A 5 -1.87 -1.49 -2.70
C VAL A 5 -1.51 -1.03 -1.31
N ASP A 6 -2.35 -0.15 -0.75
CA ASP A 6 -2.19 0.37 0.60
C ASP A 6 -2.52 -0.71 1.65
N SER A 7 -1.94 -0.57 2.82
CA SER A 7 -2.10 -1.50 3.94
C SER A 7 -3.57 -1.77 4.28
N ASN A 8 -4.44 -0.75 4.21
CA ASN A 8 -5.84 -0.92 4.57
C ASN A 8 -6.56 -1.93 3.66
N ILE A 9 -6.22 -1.98 2.38
CA ILE A 9 -6.83 -2.95 1.45
C ILE A 9 -6.45 -4.38 1.84
N ILE A 10 -5.20 -4.61 2.20
CA ILE A 10 -4.75 -5.92 2.68
C ILE A 10 -5.50 -6.31 3.96
N ILE A 11 -5.63 -5.37 4.89
CA ILE A 11 -6.33 -5.60 6.16
C ILE A 11 -7.81 -5.92 5.92
N TYR A 12 -8.49 -5.20 5.02
CA TYR A 12 -9.87 -5.50 4.65
C TYR A 12 -10.00 -6.91 4.07
N HIS A 13 -9.05 -7.31 3.23
CA HIS A 13 -9.02 -8.68 2.70
C HIS A 13 -8.90 -9.71 3.83
N LEU A 14 -7.98 -9.48 4.77
CA LEU A 14 -7.79 -10.39 5.91
C LEU A 14 -9.02 -10.46 6.81
N ASN A 15 -9.82 -9.41 6.85
CA ASN A 15 -11.08 -9.36 7.60
C ASN A 15 -12.26 -9.92 6.82
N GLY A 16 -12.05 -10.49 5.64
CA GLY A 16 -13.09 -11.15 4.86
C GLY A 16 -13.90 -10.21 3.96
N GLU A 17 -13.46 -8.99 3.72
CA GLU A 17 -14.13 -8.05 2.84
C GLU A 17 -13.96 -8.48 1.37
N LYS A 18 -15.05 -8.91 0.75
CA LYS A 18 -15.03 -9.48 -0.61
C LYS A 18 -14.51 -8.52 -1.68
N ILE A 19 -14.82 -7.24 -1.54
CA ILE A 19 -14.37 -6.23 -2.52
C ILE A 19 -12.84 -6.18 -2.55
N ALA A 20 -12.20 -6.16 -1.38
CA ALA A 20 -10.74 -6.19 -1.28
C ALA A 20 -10.17 -7.50 -1.83
N THR A 21 -10.76 -8.63 -1.44
CA THR A 21 -10.34 -9.95 -1.91
C THR A 21 -10.41 -10.05 -3.42
N ASN A 22 -11.51 -9.60 -4.02
CA ASN A 22 -11.70 -9.65 -5.46
C ASN A 22 -10.71 -8.76 -6.20
N PHE A 23 -10.43 -7.57 -5.66
CA PHE A 23 -9.43 -6.69 -6.27
C PHE A 23 -8.06 -7.35 -6.29
N LEU A 24 -7.62 -7.89 -5.16
CA LEU A 24 -6.31 -8.54 -5.07
C LEU A 24 -6.22 -9.76 -5.98
N LYS A 25 -7.26 -10.56 -6.04
CA LYS A 25 -7.31 -11.76 -6.87
C LYS A 25 -7.31 -11.43 -8.36
N ASN A 26 -8.14 -10.47 -8.77
CA ASN A 26 -8.31 -10.12 -10.18
C ASN A 26 -7.11 -9.38 -10.77
N ASN A 27 -6.30 -8.75 -9.91
CA ASN A 27 -5.15 -7.95 -10.34
C ASN A 27 -3.82 -8.49 -9.82
N LYS A 28 -3.79 -9.75 -9.43
CA LYS A 28 -2.67 -10.39 -8.74
C LYS A 28 -1.30 -10.10 -9.38
N ASN A 29 -1.21 -10.15 -10.70
CA ASN A 29 0.06 -9.99 -11.41
C ASN A 29 0.46 -8.53 -11.63
N GLU A 30 -0.40 -7.59 -11.25
CA GLU A 30 -0.21 -6.16 -11.45
C GLU A 30 0.06 -5.40 -10.15
N ILE A 31 0.17 -6.12 -9.04
CA ILE A 31 0.23 -5.51 -7.70
C ILE A 31 1.64 -5.49 -7.14
N ALA A 32 2.01 -4.33 -6.61
CA ALA A 32 3.16 -4.16 -5.74
C ALA A 32 2.67 -3.62 -4.39
N ILE A 33 3.45 -3.84 -3.35
CA ILE A 33 3.24 -3.24 -2.04
C ILE A 33 4.54 -2.56 -1.59
N SER A 34 4.40 -1.55 -0.74
CA SER A 34 5.55 -0.91 -0.11
C SER A 34 6.09 -1.78 1.02
N GLN A 35 7.38 -1.69 1.26
CA GLN A 35 8.01 -2.26 2.46
C GLN A 35 7.30 -1.77 3.73
N ILE A 36 6.79 -0.54 3.75
CA ILE A 36 5.99 0.00 4.86
C ILE A 36 4.73 -0.83 5.08
N THR A 37 4.05 -1.21 4.00
CA THR A 37 2.85 -2.07 4.09
C THR A 37 3.20 -3.43 4.70
N TYR A 38 4.32 -4.00 4.29
CA TYR A 38 4.80 -5.26 4.87
C TYR A 38 4.96 -5.16 6.38
N VAL A 39 5.61 -4.09 6.85
CA VAL A 39 5.80 -3.84 8.29
C VAL A 39 4.46 -3.62 8.99
N GLU A 40 3.60 -2.77 8.46
CA GLU A 40 2.33 -2.44 9.09
C GLU A 40 1.43 -3.67 9.26
N VAL A 41 1.30 -4.46 8.20
CA VAL A 41 0.41 -5.63 8.22
C VAL A 41 0.94 -6.71 9.16
N LEU A 42 2.24 -6.99 9.13
CA LEU A 42 2.83 -8.04 9.98
C LEU A 42 3.03 -7.61 11.43
N SER A 43 2.78 -6.34 11.75
CA SER A 43 2.86 -5.85 13.12
C SER A 43 1.60 -6.14 13.95
N PHE A 44 0.55 -6.67 13.34
CA PHE A 44 -0.63 -7.12 14.10
C PHE A 44 -0.31 -8.36 14.91
N ASN A 45 -1.07 -8.55 15.99
CA ASN A 45 -0.92 -9.73 16.85
C ASN A 45 -1.54 -10.97 16.20
N PHE A 46 -0.75 -11.66 15.43
CA PHE A 46 -1.13 -12.93 14.82
C PHE A 46 -0.60 -14.10 15.65
N THR A 47 -1.31 -15.23 15.61
CA THR A 47 -0.68 -16.49 16.01
C THR A 47 0.44 -16.80 15.02
N LYS A 48 1.35 -17.71 15.39
CA LYS A 48 2.45 -18.09 14.50
C LYS A 48 1.94 -18.63 13.16
N GLU A 49 0.88 -19.41 13.21
CA GLU A 49 0.26 -19.97 12.03
C GLU A 49 -0.36 -18.90 11.13
N GLN A 50 -1.12 -17.96 11.73
CA GLN A 50 -1.69 -16.83 11.00
C GLN A 50 -0.60 -15.96 10.37
N GLU A 51 0.47 -15.68 11.12
CA GLU A 51 1.59 -14.87 10.61
C GLU A 51 2.21 -15.48 9.37
N ASN A 52 2.41 -16.81 9.37
CA ASN A 52 2.97 -17.51 8.21
C ASN A 52 2.06 -17.39 6.98
N ILE A 53 0.75 -17.50 7.17
CA ILE A 53 -0.23 -17.35 6.08
C ILE A 53 -0.18 -15.92 5.51
N VAL A 54 -0.12 -14.91 6.39
CA VAL A 54 -0.07 -13.51 5.97
C VAL A 54 1.24 -13.22 5.24
N LYS A 55 2.36 -13.73 5.73
CA LYS A 55 3.66 -13.60 5.04
C LYS A 55 3.60 -14.16 3.63
N GLU A 56 3.05 -15.36 3.46
CA GLU A 56 2.91 -15.98 2.14
C GLU A 56 2.08 -15.12 1.21
N LEU A 57 1.00 -14.53 1.71
CA LEU A 57 0.18 -13.61 0.92
C LEU A 57 0.99 -12.41 0.45
N LEU A 58 1.67 -11.74 1.37
CA LEU A 58 2.42 -10.52 1.05
C LEU A 58 3.57 -10.79 0.09
N GLU A 59 4.23 -11.94 0.23
CA GLU A 59 5.38 -12.31 -0.58
C GLU A 59 5.00 -12.77 -1.99
N GLN A 60 3.73 -12.92 -2.28
CA GLN A 60 3.23 -13.11 -3.65
C GLN A 60 3.30 -11.82 -4.47
N PHE A 61 3.32 -10.68 -3.82
CA PHE A 61 3.39 -9.39 -4.49
C PHE A 61 4.84 -8.91 -4.58
N ILE A 62 5.09 -7.99 -5.50
CA ILE A 62 6.37 -7.30 -5.56
C ILE A 62 6.45 -6.36 -4.35
N ILE A 63 7.49 -6.49 -3.54
CA ILE A 63 7.72 -5.63 -2.38
C ILE A 63 8.76 -4.59 -2.75
N LEU A 64 8.37 -3.31 -2.73
CA LEU A 64 9.24 -2.20 -3.11
C LEU A 64 9.91 -1.61 -1.87
N ASP A 65 11.23 -1.59 -1.88
CA ASP A 65 12.03 -1.03 -0.79
C ASP A 65 11.88 0.49 -0.72
N ILE A 66 12.08 1.03 0.48
CA ILE A 66 12.17 2.47 0.68
C ILE A 66 13.61 2.90 0.40
N ASP A 67 13.86 3.38 -0.79
CA ASP A 67 15.19 3.82 -1.22
C ASP A 67 15.35 5.34 -1.09
N ILE A 68 16.51 5.85 -1.50
CA ILE A 68 16.81 7.28 -1.40
C ILE A 68 15.92 8.13 -2.30
N LYS A 69 15.52 7.62 -3.47
CA LYS A 69 14.60 8.32 -4.37
C LYS A 69 13.26 8.56 -3.71
N ILE A 70 12.72 7.51 -3.09
CA ILE A 70 11.45 7.59 -2.36
C ILE A 70 11.59 8.56 -1.19
N SER A 71 12.70 8.50 -0.46
CA SER A 71 12.95 9.39 0.67
C SER A 71 12.99 10.87 0.24
N LYS A 72 13.66 11.17 -0.87
CA LYS A 72 13.71 12.54 -1.41
C LYS A 72 12.33 13.03 -1.81
N THR A 73 11.54 12.19 -2.46
CA THR A 73 10.16 12.52 -2.82
C THR A 73 9.30 12.76 -1.58
N ALA A 74 9.50 11.96 -0.54
CA ALA A 74 8.78 12.12 0.72
C ALA A 74 9.10 13.45 1.40
N VAL A 75 10.34 13.92 1.33
CA VAL A 75 10.73 15.25 1.83
C VAL A 75 9.95 16.33 1.09
N GLU A 76 9.88 16.26 -0.24
CA GLU A 76 9.16 17.23 -1.04
C GLU A 76 7.66 17.26 -0.70
N ILE A 77 7.04 16.10 -0.58
CA ILE A 77 5.62 15.98 -0.21
C ILE A 77 5.38 16.60 1.16
N ARG A 78 6.25 16.30 2.13
CA ARG A 78 6.11 16.78 3.50
C ARG A 78 6.18 18.29 3.60
N LYS A 79 6.97 18.93 2.74
CA LYS A 79 7.08 20.40 2.66
C LYS A 79 5.79 21.03 2.14
N LEU A 80 5.06 20.33 1.26
CA LEU A 80 3.83 20.85 0.65
C LEU A 80 2.60 20.57 1.51
N LYS A 81 2.59 19.46 2.21
CA LYS A 81 1.42 19.03 2.97
C LYS A 81 1.84 18.22 4.20
N LYS A 82 1.17 18.48 5.32
CA LYS A 82 1.37 17.70 6.53
C LYS A 82 0.62 16.36 6.39
N ILE A 83 1.38 15.30 6.24
CA ILE A 83 0.88 13.93 6.07
C ILE A 83 1.68 13.01 6.97
N LYS A 84 1.04 11.97 7.53
CA LYS A 84 1.73 10.99 8.37
C LYS A 84 2.82 10.30 7.60
N LEU A 85 3.94 10.00 8.27
CA LEU A 85 5.11 9.41 7.63
C LEU A 85 4.80 8.13 6.84
N PRO A 86 4.07 7.13 7.39
CA PRO A 86 3.78 5.93 6.61
C PRO A 86 2.99 6.23 5.34
N ASP A 87 1.96 7.06 5.41
CA ASP A 87 1.16 7.44 4.24
C ASP A 87 1.99 8.20 3.23
N ASN A 88 2.88 9.08 3.70
CA ASN A 88 3.78 9.82 2.84
C ASN A 88 4.72 8.88 2.07
N LEU A 89 5.30 7.90 2.75
CA LEU A 89 6.21 6.94 2.11
C LEU A 89 5.48 6.06 1.08
N ILE A 90 4.23 5.70 1.35
CA ILE A 90 3.41 4.96 0.39
C ILE A 90 3.11 5.84 -0.82
N ALA A 91 2.67 7.08 -0.61
CA ALA A 91 2.40 8.02 -1.70
C ALA A 91 3.66 8.30 -2.53
N SER A 92 4.78 8.47 -1.88
CA SER A 92 6.08 8.71 -2.54
C SER A 92 6.48 7.51 -3.39
N THR A 93 6.26 6.31 -2.91
CA THR A 93 6.53 5.07 -3.67
C THR A 93 5.67 5.03 -4.94
N ALA A 94 4.37 5.32 -4.82
CA ALA A 94 3.47 5.36 -5.97
C ALA A 94 3.95 6.39 -6.99
N LYS A 95 4.38 7.55 -6.54
CA LYS A 95 4.85 8.62 -7.41
C LYS A 95 6.14 8.24 -8.13
N VAL A 96 7.13 7.73 -7.42
CA VAL A 96 8.44 7.35 -8.00
C VAL A 96 8.28 6.27 -9.06
N TYR A 97 7.44 5.28 -8.80
CA TYR A 97 7.22 4.17 -9.73
C TYR A 97 6.08 4.39 -10.71
N ASN A 98 5.41 5.55 -10.63
CA ASN A 98 4.27 5.89 -11.48
C ASN A 98 3.18 4.82 -11.41
N LEU A 99 2.81 4.43 -10.19
CA LEU A 99 1.78 3.43 -9.93
C LEU A 99 0.49 4.11 -9.46
N THR A 100 -0.64 3.48 -9.74
CA THR A 100 -1.92 3.88 -9.18
C THR A 100 -2.03 3.34 -7.76
N LEU A 101 -2.20 4.22 -6.79
CA LEU A 101 -2.39 3.84 -5.39
C LEU A 101 -3.80 3.28 -5.19
N VAL A 102 -3.91 2.10 -4.62
CA VAL A 102 -5.19 1.47 -4.29
C VAL A 102 -5.40 1.60 -2.80
N THR A 103 -6.38 2.43 -2.42
CA THR A 103 -6.61 2.74 -1.01
C THR A 103 -8.08 3.10 -0.78
N ARG A 104 -8.56 2.85 0.42
CA ARG A 104 -9.87 3.33 0.86
C ARG A 104 -9.76 4.71 1.50
N ASN A 105 -8.57 5.10 1.94
CA ASN A 105 -8.29 6.39 2.58
C ASN A 105 -7.94 7.46 1.54
N THR A 106 -8.88 7.77 0.65
CA THR A 106 -8.63 8.72 -0.44
C THR A 106 -8.44 10.15 0.04
N LYS A 107 -9.02 10.49 1.18
CA LYS A 107 -8.99 11.85 1.73
C LYS A 107 -7.56 12.37 1.94
N ASP A 108 -6.68 11.52 2.46
CA ASP A 108 -5.31 11.92 2.78
C ASP A 108 -4.43 12.07 1.52
N PHE A 109 -4.85 11.49 0.40
CA PHE A 109 -4.06 11.47 -0.84
C PHE A 109 -4.55 12.45 -1.91
N LYS A 110 -5.73 13.05 -1.74
CA LYS A 110 -6.33 13.94 -2.75
C LYS A 110 -5.47 15.14 -3.13
N ALA A 111 -4.78 15.72 -2.16
CA ALA A 111 -3.96 16.91 -2.41
C ALA A 111 -2.57 16.58 -2.97
N LEU A 112 -2.24 15.31 -3.07
CA LEU A 112 -0.96 14.85 -3.61
C LEU A 112 -1.15 14.58 -5.10
N ASN A 113 -0.16 14.91 -5.89
CA ASN A 113 -0.22 14.72 -7.33
C ASN A 113 0.10 13.26 -7.70
N ILE A 114 -0.76 12.34 -7.29
CA ILE A 114 -0.68 10.91 -7.59
C ILE A 114 -2.04 10.39 -8.04
N GLU A 115 -2.05 9.35 -8.84
CA GLU A 115 -3.28 8.65 -9.20
C GLU A 115 -3.66 7.68 -8.09
N PHE A 116 -4.92 7.64 -7.75
CA PHE A 116 -5.43 6.68 -6.77
C PHE A 116 -6.82 6.20 -7.14
N ILE A 117 -7.15 5.00 -6.69
CA ILE A 117 -8.50 4.43 -6.81
C ILE A 117 -8.92 3.83 -5.48
N ASN A 118 -10.24 3.85 -5.27
CA ASN A 118 -10.87 3.17 -4.13
C ASN A 118 -11.78 2.06 -4.70
N PRO A 119 -11.41 0.79 -4.55
CA PRO A 119 -12.20 -0.30 -5.13
C PRO A 119 -13.56 -0.48 -4.47
N PHE A 120 -13.81 0.17 -3.33
CA PHE A 120 -15.09 0.11 -2.61
C PHE A 120 -16.13 1.11 -3.13
N MET A 121 -15.75 1.93 -4.08
CA MET A 121 -16.65 2.96 -4.62
C MET A 121 -17.14 2.65 -6.01
#